data_402e042445a2cdb7cbc11aeebc426705
#
_entry.id   402e042445a2cdb7cbc11aeebc426705
#
_cell.length_a   1.000
_cell.length_b   1.000
_cell.length_c   1.000
_cell.angle_alpha   90.00
_cell.angle_beta   90.00
_cell.angle_gamma   90.00
#
_symmetry.space_group_name_H-M   'P 1'
#
loop_
_entity.id
_entity.type
_entity.pdbx_description
1 polymer ?
#
loop_
_entity_poly.entity_id
_entity_poly.type
_entity_poly.pdbx_seq_one_letter_code
_entity_poly.pdbx_strand_id
1 'polypeptide(L)'
;AKQERGRRLLEELHRSGKIGVVILSRSYMFQDAGANLGIAEQLARLGVVPIPLDFLPLSTVNVRRYSDRPYWMYESKMIAAAAIIASDPQLYGLIVTNFGCGPNSFVLNLVEDILASKPLGQLEIDEHAAEAGIVTRIEAFVDTIKGFHRFGRPRPVTKDIYRSASLLDNSKGILLLPRMCPHAEVMAAAMQAFGVEAIALPPANEKNLLYSNMVTSGKECLPYRVTLGDFLRLYYENSLGLDLKQVECFMAGAYGPCRLGKYALEQGVVLRELGLDIPIRTSVSNNAYRDWGLGTAFERIFWKGVVAYDYLQKLLWRTRPYEKVKGSADALFEELAAAVADRIRHRREFDDILREAVPKFKALIDPDQPRRPLVGINGEIFLRSNDFSNNNLVRHCEEAGLEAVSYTHLTLPT
;
A
#
# COMPACT_ATOMS: atom_id res chain seq x y z
N ALA A 1 -9.78 14.79 -31.62
CA ALA A 1 -8.87 15.95 -31.76
C ALA A 1 -7.48 15.69 -31.16
N LYS A 2 -7.32 15.28 -29.88
CA LYS A 2 -6.00 15.05 -29.24
C LYS A 2 -5.22 13.93 -29.94
N GLN A 3 -5.82 12.78 -30.15
CA GLN A 3 -5.18 11.62 -30.80
C GLN A 3 -4.75 11.92 -32.24
N GLU A 4 -5.55 12.67 -32.98
CA GLU A 4 -5.21 13.07 -34.34
C GLU A 4 -4.00 14.01 -34.37
N ARG A 5 -3.93 14.96 -33.44
CA ARG A 5 -2.74 15.83 -33.29
C ARG A 5 -1.51 15.01 -32.91
N GLY A 6 -1.69 14.05 -32.00
CA GLY A 6 -0.62 13.14 -31.58
C GLY A 6 -0.08 12.31 -32.73
N ARG A 7 -0.97 11.73 -33.56
CA ARG A 7 -0.58 10.97 -34.74
C ARG A 7 0.26 11.81 -35.71
N ARG A 8 -0.19 13.01 -36.04
CA ARG A 8 0.56 13.92 -36.93
C ARG A 8 1.92 14.31 -36.35
N LEU A 9 1.98 14.58 -35.03
CA LEU A 9 3.21 14.91 -34.35
C LEU A 9 4.25 13.75 -34.43
N LEU A 10 3.79 12.51 -34.20
CA LEU A 10 4.64 11.32 -34.28
C LEU A 10 5.11 11.07 -35.73
N GLU A 11 4.24 11.23 -36.72
CA GLU A 11 4.61 11.13 -38.14
C GLU A 11 5.69 12.16 -38.54
N GLU A 12 5.53 13.39 -38.06
CA GLU A 12 6.53 14.46 -38.29
C GLU A 12 7.85 14.18 -37.56
N LEU A 13 7.76 13.71 -36.31
CA LEU A 13 8.92 13.30 -35.52
C LEU A 13 9.74 12.24 -36.28
N HIS A 14 9.10 11.17 -36.74
CA HIS A 14 9.76 10.09 -37.46
C HIS A 14 10.35 10.55 -38.78
N ARG A 15 9.68 11.44 -39.51
CA ARG A 15 10.17 12.00 -40.77
C ARG A 15 11.36 12.92 -40.57
N SER A 16 11.36 13.68 -39.47
CA SER A 16 12.44 14.64 -39.20
C SER A 16 13.67 14.01 -38.52
N GLY A 17 13.60 12.78 -38.07
CA GLY A 17 14.66 12.11 -37.30
C GLY A 17 14.94 12.74 -35.93
N LYS A 18 14.04 13.59 -35.42
CA LYS A 18 14.19 14.24 -34.12
C LYS A 18 13.92 13.27 -32.96
N ILE A 19 14.46 13.59 -31.82
CA ILE A 19 14.18 12.88 -30.57
C ILE A 19 12.92 13.43 -29.93
N GLY A 20 11.99 12.56 -29.56
CA GLY A 20 10.78 12.87 -28.78
C GLY A 20 10.95 12.52 -27.32
N VAL A 21 10.55 13.44 -26.45
CA VAL A 21 10.49 13.21 -25.01
C VAL A 21 9.04 13.20 -24.56
N VAL A 22 8.56 12.03 -24.18
CA VAL A 22 7.21 11.85 -23.64
C VAL A 22 7.18 12.24 -22.18
N ILE A 23 6.36 13.24 -21.84
CA ILE A 23 6.20 13.69 -20.45
C ILE A 23 5.18 12.79 -19.77
N LEU A 24 5.68 11.88 -18.94
CA LEU A 24 4.93 10.93 -18.13
C LEU A 24 4.52 11.62 -16.83
N SER A 25 3.39 12.30 -16.84
CA SER A 25 2.91 13.07 -15.68
C SER A 25 1.40 12.96 -15.51
N ARG A 26 0.93 13.28 -14.33
CA ARG A 26 -0.51 13.51 -14.13
C ARG A 26 -0.94 14.76 -14.90
N SER A 27 -2.19 14.76 -15.35
CA SER A 27 -2.73 15.82 -16.20
C SER A 27 -2.56 17.22 -15.58
N TYR A 28 -2.76 17.37 -14.28
CA TYR A 28 -2.60 18.65 -13.60
C TYR A 28 -1.14 19.14 -13.59
N MET A 29 -0.18 18.23 -13.41
CA MET A 29 1.26 18.58 -13.44
C MET A 29 1.71 19.10 -14.81
N PHE A 30 1.10 18.60 -15.88
CA PHE A 30 1.45 19.04 -17.23
C PHE A 30 0.67 20.27 -17.69
N GLN A 31 -0.61 20.40 -17.29
CA GLN A 31 -1.51 21.45 -17.80
C GLN A 31 -1.44 22.75 -17.03
N ASP A 32 -1.07 22.71 -15.75
CA ASP A 32 -0.93 23.90 -14.91
C ASP A 32 0.45 24.54 -15.12
N ALA A 33 0.46 25.80 -15.52
CA ALA A 33 1.70 26.55 -15.82
C ALA A 33 2.59 26.72 -14.58
N GLY A 34 2.00 26.87 -13.39
CA GLY A 34 2.76 26.97 -12.14
C GLY A 34 3.38 25.64 -11.72
N ALA A 35 2.65 24.52 -11.96
CA ALA A 35 3.12 23.19 -11.58
C ALA A 35 4.14 22.59 -12.55
N ASN A 36 4.09 22.93 -13.84
CA ASN A 36 4.96 22.34 -14.85
C ASN A 36 6.34 23.04 -15.01
N LEU A 37 6.51 24.22 -14.38
CA LEU A 37 7.77 24.98 -14.36
C LEU A 37 8.45 25.15 -15.75
N GLY A 38 7.66 25.25 -16.81
CA GLY A 38 8.18 25.43 -18.17
C GLY A 38 8.97 24.25 -18.74
N ILE A 39 8.76 23.02 -18.23
CA ILE A 39 9.53 21.81 -18.65
C ILE A 39 9.44 21.58 -20.17
N ALA A 40 8.25 21.76 -20.76
CA ALA A 40 8.09 21.55 -22.21
C ALA A 40 8.91 22.57 -23.03
N GLU A 41 8.93 23.82 -22.62
CA GLU A 41 9.71 24.89 -23.23
C GLU A 41 11.22 24.64 -23.09
N GLN A 42 11.67 24.16 -21.94
CA GLN A 42 13.08 23.81 -21.73
C GLN A 42 13.51 22.64 -22.62
N LEU A 43 12.72 21.60 -22.73
CA LEU A 43 12.98 20.48 -23.64
C LEU A 43 13.07 20.97 -25.10
N ALA A 44 12.15 21.83 -25.53
CA ALA A 44 12.14 22.38 -26.88
C ALA A 44 13.38 23.23 -27.17
N ARG A 45 13.86 24.05 -26.22
CA ARG A 45 15.12 24.83 -26.33
C ARG A 45 16.34 23.94 -26.50
N LEU A 46 16.35 22.76 -25.93
CA LEU A 46 17.41 21.77 -26.04
C LEU A 46 17.35 20.93 -27.35
N GLY A 47 16.38 21.25 -28.23
CA GLY A 47 16.24 20.65 -29.55
C GLY A 47 15.56 19.29 -29.57
N VAL A 48 14.87 18.90 -28.53
CA VAL A 48 13.99 17.70 -28.47
C VAL A 48 12.52 18.09 -28.53
N VAL A 49 11.66 17.17 -28.95
CA VAL A 49 10.23 17.43 -29.10
C VAL A 49 9.50 16.96 -27.85
N PRO A 50 8.93 17.86 -27.02
CA PRO A 50 8.11 17.47 -25.87
C PRO A 50 6.76 16.92 -26.32
N ILE A 51 6.39 15.75 -25.83
CA ILE A 51 5.17 15.03 -26.22
C ILE A 51 4.32 14.78 -24.98
N PRO A 52 3.09 15.32 -24.89
CA PRO A 52 2.18 14.96 -23.83
C PRO A 52 1.81 13.47 -23.87
N LEU A 53 1.72 12.83 -22.71
CA LEU A 53 1.31 11.43 -22.57
C LEU A 53 0.05 11.09 -23.39
N ASP A 54 -0.97 11.94 -23.34
CA ASP A 54 -2.26 11.74 -24.02
C ASP A 54 -2.19 11.86 -25.57
N PHE A 55 -1.03 12.18 -26.13
CA PHE A 55 -0.84 12.25 -27.59
C PHE A 55 -0.40 10.88 -28.17
N LEU A 56 0.04 9.96 -27.31
CA LEU A 56 0.37 8.61 -27.72
C LEU A 56 -0.89 7.77 -28.02
N PRO A 57 -0.82 6.79 -28.92
CA PRO A 57 -1.92 5.85 -29.21
C PRO A 57 -2.06 4.79 -28.11
N LEU A 58 -2.35 5.22 -26.88
CA LEU A 58 -2.35 4.36 -25.68
C LEU A 58 -3.28 3.15 -25.78
N SER A 59 -4.40 3.30 -26.51
CA SER A 59 -5.40 2.23 -26.68
C SER A 59 -4.91 1.04 -27.51
N THR A 60 -3.79 1.16 -28.21
CA THR A 60 -3.20 0.07 -29.00
C THR A 60 -2.44 -0.94 -28.13
N VAL A 61 -2.14 -0.59 -26.88
CA VAL A 61 -1.37 -1.41 -25.96
C VAL A 61 -2.27 -2.23 -25.05
N ASN A 62 -2.05 -3.55 -25.01
CA ASN A 62 -2.66 -4.40 -24.01
C ASN A 62 -1.89 -4.29 -22.68
N VAL A 63 -2.34 -3.42 -21.79
CA VAL A 63 -1.72 -3.12 -20.49
C VAL A 63 -1.60 -4.35 -19.60
N ARG A 64 -2.52 -5.32 -19.74
CA ARG A 64 -2.51 -6.56 -18.95
C ARG A 64 -1.32 -7.48 -19.26
N ARG A 65 -0.56 -7.19 -20.29
CA ARG A 65 0.73 -7.87 -20.55
C ARG A 65 1.82 -7.43 -19.58
N TYR A 66 1.66 -6.28 -18.91
CA TYR A 66 2.65 -5.67 -18.03
C TYR A 66 2.19 -5.60 -16.57
N SER A 67 0.89 -5.52 -16.33
CA SER A 67 0.30 -5.53 -15.00
C SER A 67 -0.96 -6.37 -15.00
N ASP A 68 -1.04 -7.39 -14.17
CA ASP A 68 -2.21 -8.27 -14.04
C ASP A 68 -3.47 -7.47 -13.66
N ARG A 69 -3.29 -6.49 -12.80
CA ARG A 69 -4.37 -5.66 -12.27
C ARG A 69 -3.99 -4.18 -12.29
N PRO A 70 -4.06 -3.51 -13.45
CA PRO A 70 -3.87 -2.06 -13.50
C PRO A 70 -4.99 -1.40 -12.69
N TYR A 71 -4.61 -0.77 -11.60
CA TYR A 71 -5.55 -0.33 -10.57
C TYR A 71 -6.15 1.05 -10.85
N TRP A 72 -5.29 1.97 -11.31
CA TRP A 72 -5.72 3.32 -11.69
C TRP A 72 -5.69 3.51 -13.20
N MET A 73 -6.65 4.27 -13.72
CA MET A 73 -6.65 4.62 -15.15
C MET A 73 -5.33 5.31 -15.57
N TYR A 74 -4.79 6.13 -14.68
CA TYR A 74 -3.52 6.81 -14.93
C TYR A 74 -2.33 5.84 -14.99
N GLU A 75 -2.30 4.84 -14.13
CA GLU A 75 -1.33 3.73 -14.18
C GLU A 75 -1.38 3.04 -15.54
N SER A 76 -2.58 2.69 -16.01
CA SER A 76 -2.77 2.09 -17.33
C SER A 76 -2.20 2.95 -18.45
N LYS A 77 -2.38 4.27 -18.37
CA LYS A 77 -1.80 5.21 -19.36
C LYS A 77 -0.28 5.24 -19.31
N MET A 78 0.32 5.26 -18.11
CA MET A 78 1.78 5.26 -17.96
C MET A 78 2.41 3.97 -18.45
N ILE A 79 1.81 2.82 -18.13
CA ILE A 79 2.26 1.51 -18.62
C ILE A 79 2.19 1.46 -20.15
N ALA A 80 1.05 1.89 -20.74
CA ALA A 80 0.89 1.91 -22.18
C ALA A 80 1.92 2.84 -22.87
N ALA A 81 2.16 4.01 -22.30
CA ALA A 81 3.16 4.93 -22.79
C ALA A 81 4.58 4.35 -22.69
N ALA A 82 4.93 3.74 -21.58
CA ALA A 82 6.22 3.08 -21.39
C ALA A 82 6.44 1.99 -22.45
N ALA A 83 5.42 1.17 -22.74
CA ALA A 83 5.49 0.14 -23.77
C ALA A 83 5.69 0.73 -25.18
N ILE A 84 5.01 1.84 -25.51
CA ILE A 84 5.23 2.55 -26.79
C ILE A 84 6.63 3.13 -26.85
N ILE A 85 7.09 3.80 -25.81
CA ILE A 85 8.43 4.37 -25.74
C ILE A 85 9.49 3.26 -25.87
N ALA A 86 9.31 2.13 -25.21
CA ALA A 86 10.24 1.01 -25.28
C ALA A 86 10.40 0.47 -26.72
N SER A 87 9.33 0.47 -27.51
CA SER A 87 9.31 -0.04 -28.89
C SER A 87 9.74 0.97 -29.95
N ASP A 88 9.76 2.26 -29.64
CA ASP A 88 10.06 3.32 -30.59
C ASP A 88 11.47 3.92 -30.36
N PRO A 89 12.40 3.81 -31.32
CA PRO A 89 13.78 4.23 -31.14
C PRO A 89 13.95 5.74 -30.92
N GLN A 90 13.01 6.57 -31.34
CA GLN A 90 13.08 8.02 -31.21
C GLN A 90 12.40 8.58 -29.96
N LEU A 91 11.65 7.75 -29.22
CA LEU A 91 10.94 8.18 -28.03
C LEU A 91 11.70 7.84 -26.74
N TYR A 92 11.69 8.79 -25.80
CA TYR A 92 12.25 8.65 -24.45
C TYR A 92 11.25 9.16 -23.41
N GLY A 93 11.31 8.63 -22.17
CA GLY A 93 10.41 9.01 -21.12
C GLY A 93 11.01 10.03 -20.15
N LEU A 94 10.23 11.04 -19.78
CA LEU A 94 10.52 11.93 -18.66
C LEU A 94 9.37 11.89 -17.69
N ILE A 95 9.58 11.31 -16.52
CA ILE A 95 8.59 11.32 -15.44
C ILE A 95 8.64 12.67 -14.74
N VAL A 96 7.46 13.31 -14.65
CA VAL A 96 7.28 14.52 -13.84
C VAL A 96 6.24 14.21 -12.78
N THR A 97 6.68 14.21 -11.53
CA THR A 97 5.85 13.87 -10.37
C THR A 97 6.00 14.93 -9.29
N ASN A 98 5.00 15.05 -8.44
CA ASN A 98 5.10 15.85 -7.24
C ASN A 98 5.59 15.01 -6.06
N PHE A 99 6.19 15.65 -5.09
CA PHE A 99 6.70 15.01 -3.89
C PHE A 99 5.65 14.11 -3.22
N GLY A 100 6.03 12.87 -2.95
CA GLY A 100 5.16 11.90 -2.29
C GLY A 100 3.90 11.52 -3.05
N CYS A 101 3.85 11.66 -4.39
CA CYS A 101 2.72 11.20 -5.18
C CYS A 101 2.49 9.70 -4.98
N GLY A 102 1.43 9.38 -4.25
CA GLY A 102 1.12 8.01 -3.84
C GLY A 102 1.03 6.99 -4.97
N PRO A 103 0.18 7.21 -5.98
CA PRO A 103 0.10 6.28 -7.10
C PRO A 103 1.40 6.12 -7.87
N ASN A 104 2.17 7.19 -8.04
CA ASN A 104 3.43 7.11 -8.77
C ASN A 104 4.45 6.21 -8.06
N SER A 105 4.49 6.19 -6.72
CA SER A 105 5.41 5.33 -5.97
C SER A 105 5.24 3.83 -6.26
N PHE A 106 4.10 3.42 -6.81
CA PHE A 106 3.81 2.04 -7.21
C PHE A 106 3.90 1.80 -8.71
N VAL A 107 3.93 2.85 -9.52
CA VAL A 107 3.95 2.74 -11.00
C VAL A 107 5.35 2.92 -11.54
N LEU A 108 6.20 3.69 -10.86
CA LEU A 108 7.52 4.04 -11.35
C LEU A 108 8.41 2.83 -11.61
N ASN A 109 8.50 1.90 -10.68
CA ASN A 109 9.30 0.69 -10.83
C ASN A 109 8.86 -0.11 -12.06
N LEU A 110 7.54 -0.24 -12.28
CA LEU A 110 7.02 -0.94 -13.45
C LEU A 110 7.33 -0.22 -14.76
N VAL A 111 7.30 1.11 -14.77
CA VAL A 111 7.69 1.93 -15.93
C VAL A 111 9.19 1.76 -16.23
N GLU A 112 10.03 1.77 -15.20
CA GLU A 112 11.47 1.51 -15.30
C GLU A 112 11.74 0.12 -15.88
N ASP A 113 11.08 -0.89 -15.39
CA ASP A 113 11.17 -2.26 -15.88
C ASP A 113 10.79 -2.38 -17.36
N ILE A 114 9.69 -1.75 -17.78
CA ILE A 114 9.20 -1.78 -19.16
C ILE A 114 10.20 -1.07 -20.09
N LEU A 115 10.77 0.04 -19.65
CA LEU A 115 11.77 0.78 -20.45
C LEU A 115 13.13 0.07 -20.47
N ALA A 116 13.38 -0.79 -19.50
CA ALA A 116 14.58 -1.63 -19.37
C ALA A 116 15.90 -0.85 -19.48
N SER A 117 16.51 -0.85 -20.67
CA SER A 117 17.80 -0.21 -20.89
C SER A 117 17.70 1.21 -21.45
N LYS A 118 16.49 1.71 -21.76
CA LYS A 118 16.32 3.07 -22.25
C LYS A 118 16.44 4.08 -21.10
N PRO A 119 17.16 5.18 -21.28
CA PRO A 119 17.23 6.25 -20.30
C PRO A 119 15.83 6.78 -19.95
N LEU A 120 15.55 6.88 -18.67
CA LEU A 120 14.34 7.47 -18.11
C LEU A 120 14.74 8.65 -17.24
N GLY A 121 14.23 9.83 -17.55
CA GLY A 121 14.36 10.99 -16.67
C GLY A 121 13.29 10.99 -15.59
N GLN A 122 13.63 11.47 -14.39
CA GLN A 122 12.68 11.65 -13.30
C GLN A 122 12.89 13.01 -12.66
N LEU A 123 11.82 13.81 -12.64
CA LEU A 123 11.75 15.10 -11.95
C LEU A 123 10.68 15.02 -10.86
N GLU A 124 11.10 15.26 -9.65
CA GLU A 124 10.21 15.39 -8.50
C GLU A 124 10.11 16.86 -8.13
N ILE A 125 8.89 17.39 -8.16
CA ILE A 125 8.60 18.82 -7.94
C ILE A 125 7.87 18.94 -6.60
N ASP A 126 8.38 19.81 -5.75
CA ASP A 126 7.78 20.18 -4.48
C ASP A 126 7.77 21.71 -4.33
N GLU A 127 7.33 22.20 -3.18
CA GLU A 127 7.30 23.63 -2.84
C GLU A 127 8.70 24.27 -2.75
N HIS A 128 9.76 23.46 -2.68
CA HIS A 128 11.16 23.93 -2.63
C HIS A 128 11.85 23.82 -3.99
N ALA A 129 11.14 23.34 -5.02
CA ALA A 129 11.72 23.12 -6.34
C ALA A 129 12.18 24.45 -6.97
N ALA A 130 13.49 24.64 -7.04
CA ALA A 130 14.09 25.78 -7.72
C ALA A 130 14.20 25.51 -9.23
N GLU A 131 13.82 26.49 -10.05
CA GLU A 131 13.87 26.41 -11.51
C GLU A 131 15.27 25.99 -12.02
N ALA A 132 16.34 26.55 -11.45
CA ALA A 132 17.71 26.22 -11.85
C ALA A 132 18.05 24.72 -11.68
N GLY A 133 17.59 24.08 -10.60
CA GLY A 133 17.82 22.66 -10.38
C GLY A 133 17.07 21.77 -11.38
N ILE A 134 15.88 22.19 -11.80
CA ILE A 134 15.08 21.50 -12.81
C ILE A 134 15.73 21.62 -14.18
N VAL A 135 16.16 22.81 -14.57
CA VAL A 135 16.86 23.07 -15.84
C VAL A 135 18.09 22.16 -15.94
N THR A 136 18.96 22.15 -14.93
CA THR A 136 20.18 21.33 -14.94
C THR A 136 19.89 19.84 -15.10
N ARG A 137 18.83 19.33 -14.44
CA ARG A 137 18.42 17.92 -14.55
C ARG A 137 17.87 17.60 -15.94
N ILE A 138 17.12 18.51 -16.55
CA ILE A 138 16.60 18.36 -17.91
C ILE A 138 17.76 18.35 -18.90
N GLU A 139 18.74 19.24 -18.78
CA GLU A 139 19.95 19.28 -19.62
C GLU A 139 20.73 17.97 -19.54
N ALA A 140 21.01 17.49 -18.33
CA ALA A 140 21.70 16.22 -18.11
C ALA A 140 20.92 15.02 -18.71
N PHE A 141 19.60 15.02 -18.56
CA PHE A 141 18.75 13.99 -19.17
C PHE A 141 18.79 14.05 -20.71
N VAL A 142 18.68 15.24 -21.30
CA VAL A 142 18.72 15.42 -22.76
C VAL A 142 20.08 14.98 -23.31
N ASP A 143 21.19 15.28 -22.63
CA ASP A 143 22.51 14.80 -23.05
C ASP A 143 22.60 13.27 -22.93
N THR A 144 22.06 12.68 -21.89
CA THR A 144 22.03 11.23 -21.73
C THR A 144 21.25 10.56 -22.87
N ILE A 145 20.04 11.06 -23.22
CA ILE A 145 19.27 10.47 -24.32
C ILE A 145 19.91 10.69 -25.69
N LYS A 146 20.56 11.82 -25.95
CA LYS A 146 21.31 12.06 -27.18
C LYS A 146 22.49 11.08 -27.32
N GLY A 147 23.20 10.83 -26.22
CA GLY A 147 24.28 9.83 -26.16
C GLY A 147 23.76 8.43 -26.42
N PHE A 148 22.67 8.05 -25.72
CA PHE A 148 22.05 6.74 -25.92
C PHE A 148 21.47 6.56 -27.33
N HIS A 149 20.85 7.58 -27.90
CA HIS A 149 20.31 7.55 -29.24
C HIS A 149 21.38 7.23 -30.30
N ARG A 150 22.62 7.71 -30.11
CA ARG A 150 23.75 7.46 -31.01
C ARG A 150 24.41 6.10 -30.81
N PHE A 151 24.56 5.64 -29.57
CA PHE A 151 25.44 4.52 -29.23
C PHE A 151 24.75 3.40 -28.47
N GLY A 152 23.54 3.66 -27.90
CA GLY A 152 22.83 2.71 -27.08
C GLY A 152 22.16 1.59 -27.86
N ARG A 153 22.01 0.44 -27.22
CA ARG A 153 21.25 -0.69 -27.75
C ARG A 153 20.17 -1.08 -26.76
N PRO A 154 18.88 -0.82 -27.06
CA PRO A 154 17.79 -1.24 -26.20
C PRO A 154 17.78 -2.75 -26.01
N ARG A 155 17.56 -3.20 -24.78
CA ARG A 155 17.35 -4.62 -24.48
C ARG A 155 15.85 -4.86 -24.34
N PRO A 156 15.30 -5.96 -24.88
CA PRO A 156 13.91 -6.30 -24.69
C PRO A 156 13.64 -6.65 -23.22
N VAL A 157 12.44 -6.29 -22.74
CA VAL A 157 11.96 -6.70 -21.42
C VAL A 157 11.56 -8.17 -21.45
N THR A 158 12.12 -8.97 -20.56
CA THR A 158 11.87 -10.40 -20.44
C THR A 158 11.22 -10.79 -19.09
N LYS A 159 10.78 -9.80 -18.30
CA LYS A 159 10.19 -10.08 -16.99
C LYS A 159 8.79 -10.72 -17.10
N ASP A 160 8.60 -11.80 -16.39
CA ASP A 160 7.28 -12.40 -16.18
C ASP A 160 6.43 -11.53 -15.27
N ILE A 161 5.15 -11.41 -15.62
CA ILE A 161 4.21 -10.64 -14.82
C ILE A 161 3.86 -11.42 -13.56
N TYR A 162 3.97 -10.77 -12.40
CA TYR A 162 3.44 -11.31 -11.17
C TYR A 162 1.91 -11.25 -11.17
N ARG A 163 1.27 -12.34 -10.77
CA ARG A 163 -0.18 -12.44 -10.59
C ARG A 163 -0.48 -12.81 -9.15
N SER A 164 -1.24 -11.97 -8.48
CA SER A 164 -1.72 -12.29 -7.14
C SER A 164 -2.75 -13.44 -7.22
N ALA A 165 -2.64 -14.40 -6.31
CA ALA A 165 -3.60 -15.49 -6.22
C ALA A 165 -4.89 -15.03 -5.51
N SER A 166 -6.06 -15.50 -5.97
CA SER A 166 -7.32 -15.28 -5.25
C SER A 166 -7.41 -16.21 -4.04
N LEU A 167 -8.21 -15.84 -3.02
CA LEU A 167 -8.48 -16.72 -1.87
C LEU A 167 -9.20 -18.01 -2.24
N LEU A 168 -9.95 -18.00 -3.33
CA LEU A 168 -10.74 -19.15 -3.81
C LEU A 168 -9.89 -20.23 -4.49
N ASP A 169 -8.66 -19.91 -4.89
CA ASP A 169 -7.78 -20.85 -5.58
C ASP A 169 -7.11 -21.78 -4.56
N ASN A 170 -7.78 -22.87 -4.17
CA ASN A 170 -7.24 -24.03 -3.43
C ASN A 170 -6.01 -23.72 -2.56
N SER A 171 -6.15 -22.86 -1.54
CA SER A 171 -5.13 -22.64 -0.54
C SER A 171 -4.85 -23.98 0.16
N LYS A 172 -3.61 -24.43 0.11
CA LYS A 172 -3.15 -25.65 0.78
C LYS A 172 -2.16 -25.38 1.88
N GLY A 173 -1.85 -24.11 2.10
CA GLY A 173 -0.85 -23.68 3.06
C GLY A 173 -1.44 -22.95 4.27
N ILE A 174 -0.56 -22.65 5.21
CA ILE A 174 -0.86 -21.79 6.35
C ILE A 174 -0.96 -20.34 5.88
N LEU A 175 -2.11 -19.71 6.05
CA LEU A 175 -2.34 -18.34 5.63
C LEU A 175 -1.84 -17.36 6.70
N LEU A 176 -0.86 -16.55 6.35
CA LEU A 176 -0.24 -15.57 7.24
C LEU A 176 -0.89 -14.20 7.07
N LEU A 177 -1.47 -13.67 8.13
CA LEU A 177 -2.16 -12.39 8.15
C LEU A 177 -1.24 -11.31 8.71
N PRO A 178 -0.93 -10.24 7.96
CA PRO A 178 -0.15 -9.12 8.50
C PRO A 178 -0.92 -8.47 9.64
N ARG A 179 -0.21 -8.13 10.71
CA ARG A 179 -0.83 -7.52 11.89
C ARG A 179 -1.02 -6.02 11.70
N MET A 180 -1.94 -5.65 10.82
CA MET A 180 -2.27 -4.24 10.57
C MET A 180 -2.89 -3.57 11.80
N CYS A 181 -3.63 -4.35 12.59
CA CYS A 181 -4.27 -3.95 13.84
C CYS A 181 -4.54 -5.22 14.68
N PRO A 182 -4.94 -5.08 15.97
CA PRO A 182 -5.24 -6.23 16.83
C PRO A 182 -6.32 -7.17 16.28
N HIS A 183 -7.19 -6.70 15.40
CA HIS A 183 -8.26 -7.50 14.77
C HIS A 183 -7.74 -8.63 13.86
N ALA A 184 -6.46 -8.66 13.51
CA ALA A 184 -5.85 -9.77 12.76
C ALA A 184 -6.05 -11.12 13.47
N GLU A 185 -6.08 -11.14 14.82
CA GLU A 185 -6.33 -12.35 15.60
C GLU A 185 -7.77 -12.84 15.47
N VAL A 186 -8.73 -11.92 15.45
CA VAL A 186 -10.13 -12.23 15.17
C VAL A 186 -10.30 -12.82 13.77
N MET A 187 -9.62 -12.24 12.81
CA MET A 187 -9.65 -12.71 11.43
C MET A 187 -9.07 -14.12 11.31
N ALA A 188 -7.93 -14.37 11.95
CA ALA A 188 -7.34 -15.71 12.00
C ALA A 188 -8.28 -16.72 12.66
N ALA A 189 -8.85 -16.39 13.81
CA ALA A 189 -9.81 -17.24 14.52
C ALA A 189 -11.06 -17.54 13.68
N ALA A 190 -11.61 -16.53 13.00
CA ALA A 190 -12.75 -16.70 12.11
C ALA A 190 -12.41 -17.60 10.91
N MET A 191 -11.26 -17.43 10.29
CA MET A 191 -10.79 -18.29 9.20
C MET A 191 -10.62 -19.75 9.66
N GLN A 192 -9.98 -19.96 10.81
CA GLN A 192 -9.82 -21.28 11.42
C GLN A 192 -11.17 -21.97 11.69
N ALA A 193 -12.17 -21.22 12.14
CA ALA A 193 -13.53 -21.71 12.34
C ALA A 193 -14.15 -22.27 11.05
N PHE A 194 -13.68 -21.85 9.88
CA PHE A 194 -14.18 -22.31 8.58
C PHE A 194 -13.17 -23.16 7.80
N GLY A 195 -12.20 -23.74 8.51
CA GLY A 195 -11.28 -24.74 7.96
C GLY A 195 -10.08 -24.16 7.21
N VAL A 196 -9.82 -22.86 7.31
CA VAL A 196 -8.61 -22.24 6.77
C VAL A 196 -7.58 -22.14 7.89
N GLU A 197 -6.45 -22.78 7.74
CA GLU A 197 -5.33 -22.65 8.66
C GLU A 197 -4.72 -21.24 8.51
N ALA A 198 -4.97 -20.35 9.47
CA ALA A 198 -4.55 -18.95 9.43
C ALA A 198 -3.87 -18.54 10.71
N ILE A 199 -2.82 -17.72 10.61
CA ILE A 199 -2.04 -17.20 11.73
C ILE A 199 -1.91 -15.69 11.58
N ALA A 200 -2.27 -14.93 12.61
CA ALA A 200 -1.93 -13.52 12.71
C ALA A 200 -0.43 -13.37 13.03
N LEU A 201 0.30 -12.59 12.25
CA LEU A 201 1.71 -12.35 12.49
C LEU A 201 1.94 -11.52 13.76
N PRO A 202 3.10 -11.62 14.41
CA PRO A 202 3.42 -10.83 15.59
C PRO A 202 3.34 -9.32 15.33
N PRO A 203 3.14 -8.49 16.37
CA PRO A 203 3.14 -7.04 16.24
C PRO A 203 4.37 -6.52 15.50
N ALA A 204 4.16 -5.47 14.70
CA ALA A 204 5.23 -4.80 13.98
C ALA A 204 6.25 -4.18 14.97
N ASN A 205 7.50 -4.12 14.54
CA ASN A 205 8.59 -3.47 15.25
C ASN A 205 9.57 -2.84 14.25
N GLU A 206 10.66 -2.26 14.72
CA GLU A 206 11.67 -1.59 13.89
C GLU A 206 12.23 -2.47 12.75
N LYS A 207 12.30 -3.78 12.96
CA LYS A 207 12.78 -4.71 11.93
C LYS A 207 11.85 -4.79 10.71
N ASN A 208 10.55 -4.50 10.88
CA ASN A 208 9.63 -4.40 9.76
C ASN A 208 10.10 -3.32 8.76
N LEU A 209 10.45 -2.15 9.27
CA LEU A 209 10.96 -1.07 8.43
C LEU A 209 12.39 -1.33 7.97
N LEU A 210 13.23 -1.92 8.82
CA LEU A 210 14.59 -2.29 8.45
C LEU A 210 14.60 -3.17 7.18
N TYR A 211 13.86 -4.27 7.20
CA TYR A 211 13.83 -5.20 6.07
C TYR A 211 13.09 -4.64 4.85
N SER A 212 11.97 -3.97 5.03
CA SER A 212 11.25 -3.39 3.90
C SER A 212 12.02 -2.26 3.22
N ASN A 213 12.80 -1.46 3.96
CA ASN A 213 13.63 -0.40 3.38
C ASN A 213 14.75 -0.92 2.47
N MET A 214 15.15 -2.19 2.62
CA MET A 214 16.17 -2.79 1.75
C MET A 214 15.64 -3.05 0.33
N VAL A 215 14.32 -3.11 0.15
CA VAL A 215 13.66 -3.54 -1.09
C VAL A 215 12.57 -2.58 -1.57
N THR A 216 12.47 -1.41 -0.97
CA THR A 216 11.52 -0.35 -1.36
C THR A 216 12.26 0.95 -1.69
N SER A 217 11.64 1.81 -2.47
CA SER A 217 12.21 3.13 -2.82
C SER A 217 12.10 4.15 -1.68
N GLY A 218 11.34 3.84 -0.62
CA GLY A 218 11.02 4.76 0.47
C GLY A 218 9.89 5.75 0.15
N LYS A 219 9.36 5.73 -1.07
CA LYS A 219 8.24 6.58 -1.52
C LYS A 219 6.88 5.93 -1.29
N GLU A 220 6.85 4.63 -1.08
CA GLU A 220 5.65 3.87 -0.76
C GLU A 220 5.11 4.28 0.62
N CYS A 221 3.79 4.17 0.78
CA CYS A 221 3.17 4.55 2.04
C CYS A 221 3.61 3.63 3.20
N LEU A 222 3.65 4.20 4.41
CA LEU A 222 4.08 3.48 5.61
C LEU A 222 3.34 2.15 5.84
N PRO A 223 2.00 2.05 5.68
CA PRO A 223 1.29 0.78 5.82
C PRO A 223 1.81 -0.33 4.89
N TYR A 224 2.15 0.01 3.65
CA TYR A 224 2.75 -0.93 2.71
C TYR A 224 4.08 -1.46 3.22
N ARG A 225 4.96 -0.56 3.66
CA ARG A 225 6.31 -0.91 4.13
C ARG A 225 6.26 -1.73 5.40
N VAL A 226 5.36 -1.41 6.33
CA VAL A 226 5.20 -2.17 7.58
C VAL A 226 4.67 -3.58 7.30
N THR A 227 3.63 -3.72 6.46
CA THR A 227 3.05 -5.03 6.14
C THR A 227 3.96 -5.88 5.25
N LEU A 228 4.72 -5.29 4.33
CA LEU A 228 5.80 -5.99 3.64
C LEU A 228 6.85 -6.48 4.63
N GLY A 229 7.21 -5.66 5.60
CA GLY A 229 8.13 -6.00 6.66
C GLY A 229 7.66 -7.18 7.52
N ASP A 230 6.35 -7.36 7.74
CA ASP A 230 5.80 -8.53 8.41
C ASP A 230 6.21 -9.83 7.69
N PHE A 231 6.08 -9.86 6.36
CA PHE A 231 6.45 -11.03 5.54
C PHE A 231 7.97 -11.22 5.46
N LEU A 232 8.72 -10.13 5.33
CA LEU A 232 10.19 -10.20 5.29
C LEU A 232 10.79 -10.64 6.63
N ARG A 233 10.23 -10.20 7.76
CA ARG A 233 10.66 -10.71 9.08
C ARG A 233 10.49 -12.22 9.20
N LEU A 234 9.35 -12.73 8.72
CA LEU A 234 9.16 -14.17 8.70
C LEU A 234 10.24 -14.86 7.89
N TYR A 235 10.57 -14.32 6.72
CA TYR A 235 11.61 -14.87 5.86
C TYR A 235 13.00 -14.83 6.50
N TYR A 236 13.41 -13.67 7.02
CA TYR A 236 14.76 -13.51 7.57
C TYR A 236 14.95 -14.14 8.96
N GLU A 237 13.91 -14.13 9.78
CA GLU A 237 14.02 -14.57 11.20
C GLU A 237 13.33 -15.90 11.46
N ASN A 238 12.30 -16.22 10.72
CA ASN A 238 11.43 -17.39 10.92
C ASN A 238 11.12 -17.71 12.38
N SER A 239 10.80 -16.67 13.15
CA SER A 239 10.54 -16.79 14.60
C SER A 239 9.39 -17.73 14.97
N LEU A 240 8.53 -18.07 13.98
CA LEU A 240 7.43 -18.99 14.14
C LEU A 240 7.83 -20.45 13.81
N GLY A 241 9.04 -20.70 13.30
CA GLY A 241 9.52 -22.03 12.95
C GLY A 241 8.72 -22.71 11.83
N LEU A 242 8.12 -21.94 10.92
CA LEU A 242 7.26 -22.45 9.84
C LEU A 242 8.09 -22.92 8.65
N ASP A 243 7.61 -23.97 7.97
CA ASP A 243 8.13 -24.32 6.65
C ASP A 243 7.59 -23.33 5.60
N LEU A 244 8.48 -22.48 5.09
CA LEU A 244 8.12 -21.42 4.14
C LEU A 244 7.54 -21.93 2.82
N LYS A 245 7.69 -23.23 2.52
CA LYS A 245 7.07 -23.86 1.35
C LYS A 245 5.58 -24.17 1.56
N GLN A 246 5.12 -24.15 2.80
CA GLN A 246 3.75 -24.42 3.19
C GLN A 246 2.99 -23.17 3.64
N VAL A 247 3.58 -21.99 3.48
CA VAL A 247 2.94 -20.75 3.86
C VAL A 247 2.43 -19.97 2.64
N GLU A 248 1.38 -19.23 2.84
CA GLU A 248 0.83 -18.24 1.92
C GLU A 248 0.62 -16.95 2.70
N CYS A 249 0.88 -15.81 2.08
CA CYS A 249 0.62 -14.52 2.70
C CYS A 249 -0.77 -14.01 2.31
N PHE A 250 -1.41 -13.30 3.22
CA PHE A 250 -2.65 -12.58 2.93
C PHE A 250 -2.41 -11.08 2.96
N MET A 251 -2.97 -10.37 1.98
CA MET A 251 -3.01 -8.91 2.00
C MET A 251 -4.38 -8.43 1.51
N ALA A 252 -5.09 -7.69 2.37
CA ALA A 252 -6.37 -7.09 1.99
C ALA A 252 -6.19 -6.14 0.81
N GLY A 253 -7.11 -6.20 -0.15
CA GLY A 253 -7.19 -5.28 -1.26
C GLY A 253 -8.31 -4.25 -1.08
N ALA A 254 -8.29 -3.21 -1.88
CA ALA A 254 -9.32 -2.19 -1.92
C ALA A 254 -9.62 -1.77 -3.35
N TYR A 255 -10.73 -1.08 -3.56
CA TYR A 255 -11.04 -0.33 -4.77
C TYR A 255 -11.08 1.17 -4.46
N GLY A 256 -10.83 2.00 -5.48
CA GLY A 256 -10.85 3.45 -5.35
C GLY A 256 -9.45 4.08 -5.32
N PRO A 257 -9.27 5.28 -4.77
CA PRO A 257 -7.98 5.98 -4.84
C PRO A 257 -6.92 5.45 -3.87
N CYS A 258 -7.30 4.63 -2.88
CA CYS A 258 -6.38 4.13 -1.86
C CYS A 258 -5.35 3.15 -2.44
N ARG A 259 -4.09 3.32 -2.09
CA ARG A 259 -2.96 2.46 -2.53
C ARG A 259 -3.04 1.03 -2.01
N LEU A 260 -3.84 0.77 -0.98
CA LEU A 260 -4.07 -0.58 -0.44
C LEU A 260 -4.42 -1.60 -1.53
N GLY A 261 -5.13 -1.17 -2.59
CA GLY A 261 -5.46 -2.04 -3.72
C GLY A 261 -4.27 -2.56 -4.52
N LYS A 262 -3.08 -1.98 -4.34
CA LYS A 262 -1.83 -2.40 -5.01
C LYS A 262 -0.93 -3.25 -4.12
N TYR A 263 -1.14 -3.27 -2.80
CA TYR A 263 -0.19 -3.90 -1.87
C TYR A 263 0.09 -5.36 -2.19
N ALA A 264 -0.94 -6.17 -2.36
CA ALA A 264 -0.78 -7.60 -2.63
C ALA A 264 0.06 -7.86 -3.89
N LEU A 265 -0.17 -7.08 -4.95
CA LEU A 265 0.56 -7.21 -6.21
C LEU A 265 2.04 -6.87 -6.03
N GLU A 266 2.31 -5.70 -5.46
CA GLU A 266 3.68 -5.19 -5.31
C GLU A 266 4.49 -6.00 -4.29
N GLN A 267 3.88 -6.42 -3.18
CA GLN A 267 4.52 -7.32 -2.23
C GLN A 267 4.88 -8.65 -2.87
N GLY A 268 4.01 -9.19 -3.72
CA GLY A 268 4.30 -10.40 -4.47
C GLY A 268 5.43 -10.25 -5.49
N VAL A 269 5.53 -9.09 -6.14
CA VAL A 269 6.68 -8.77 -7.01
C VAL A 269 7.97 -8.78 -6.20
N VAL A 270 8.00 -8.08 -5.07
CA VAL A 270 9.17 -8.00 -4.18
C VAL A 270 9.61 -9.38 -3.68
N LEU A 271 8.65 -10.20 -3.18
CA LEU A 271 8.98 -11.54 -2.70
C LEU A 271 9.59 -12.40 -3.80
N ARG A 272 9.03 -12.37 -5.00
CA ARG A 272 9.57 -13.13 -6.14
C ARG A 272 10.95 -12.64 -6.58
N GLU A 273 11.22 -11.35 -6.55
CA GLU A 273 12.55 -10.79 -6.85
C GLU A 273 13.61 -11.21 -5.83
N LEU A 274 13.20 -11.49 -4.61
CA LEU A 274 14.05 -12.10 -3.57
C LEU A 274 14.19 -13.61 -3.72
N GLY A 275 13.60 -14.21 -4.77
CA GLY A 275 13.63 -15.66 -4.98
C GLY A 275 12.63 -16.44 -4.12
N LEU A 276 11.64 -15.76 -3.54
CA LEU A 276 10.62 -16.35 -2.68
C LEU A 276 9.34 -16.60 -3.49
N ASP A 277 9.02 -17.84 -3.74
CA ASP A 277 7.77 -18.24 -4.40
C ASP A 277 6.66 -18.45 -3.36
N ILE A 278 6.35 -17.38 -2.63
CA ILE A 278 5.29 -17.36 -1.62
C ILE A 278 4.06 -16.67 -2.22
N PRO A 279 2.95 -17.38 -2.40
CA PRO A 279 1.72 -16.77 -2.93
C PRO A 279 1.16 -15.70 -1.99
N ILE A 280 0.73 -14.56 -2.55
CA ILE A 280 -0.04 -13.58 -1.81
C ILE A 280 -1.50 -13.69 -2.20
N ARG A 281 -2.32 -14.11 -1.25
CA ARG A 281 -3.78 -14.15 -1.36
C ARG A 281 -4.34 -12.77 -1.10
N THR A 282 -5.35 -12.39 -1.85
CA THR A 282 -6.00 -11.08 -1.70
C THR A 282 -7.52 -11.21 -1.83
N SER A 283 -8.22 -10.37 -1.12
CA SER A 283 -9.65 -10.15 -1.26
C SER A 283 -9.92 -8.66 -1.39
N VAL A 284 -10.94 -8.29 -2.12
CA VAL A 284 -11.20 -6.89 -2.47
C VAL A 284 -12.59 -6.43 -2.05
N SER A 285 -12.69 -5.15 -1.70
CA SER A 285 -13.90 -4.58 -1.09
C SER A 285 -15.09 -4.37 -2.05
N ASN A 286 -14.91 -4.49 -3.38
CA ASN A 286 -15.96 -4.20 -4.35
C ASN A 286 -17.19 -5.10 -4.25
N ASN A 287 -17.01 -6.31 -3.72
CA ASN A 287 -18.08 -7.29 -3.49
C ASN A 287 -18.31 -7.56 -2.00
N ALA A 288 -17.98 -6.60 -1.13
CA ALA A 288 -18.02 -6.74 0.32
C ALA A 288 -17.18 -7.93 0.84
N TYR A 289 -16.05 -8.21 0.19
CA TYR A 289 -15.14 -9.33 0.51
C TYR A 289 -15.77 -10.73 0.38
N ARG A 290 -16.84 -10.88 -0.40
CA ARG A 290 -17.50 -12.18 -0.63
C ARG A 290 -16.67 -13.17 -1.44
N ASP A 291 -15.64 -12.69 -2.10
CA ASP A 291 -14.64 -13.49 -2.82
C ASP A 291 -13.75 -14.35 -1.90
N TRP A 292 -13.92 -14.26 -0.59
CA TRP A 292 -13.27 -15.17 0.36
C TRP A 292 -13.77 -16.62 0.26
N GLY A 293 -14.97 -16.83 -0.30
CA GLY A 293 -15.53 -18.16 -0.52
C GLY A 293 -15.97 -18.90 0.74
N LEU A 294 -15.91 -18.24 1.92
CA LEU A 294 -16.24 -18.85 3.22
C LEU A 294 -17.71 -18.65 3.62
N GLY A 295 -18.46 -17.92 2.82
CA GLY A 295 -19.89 -17.69 2.98
C GLY A 295 -20.29 -16.68 4.04
N THR A 296 -21.58 -16.37 4.09
CA THR A 296 -22.14 -15.32 4.96
C THR A 296 -22.02 -15.61 6.47
N ALA A 297 -21.93 -16.89 6.85
CA ALA A 297 -21.73 -17.27 8.24
C ALA A 297 -20.32 -16.84 8.73
N PHE A 298 -19.30 -16.97 7.88
CA PHE A 298 -17.96 -16.44 8.15
C PHE A 298 -18.00 -14.91 8.28
N GLU A 299 -18.63 -14.21 7.32
CA GLU A 299 -18.71 -12.75 7.35
C GLU A 299 -19.36 -12.25 8.64
N ARG A 300 -20.44 -12.89 9.09
CA ARG A 300 -21.14 -12.52 10.33
C ARG A 300 -20.27 -12.71 11.57
N ILE A 301 -19.64 -13.87 11.72
CA ILE A 301 -18.83 -14.16 12.91
C ILE A 301 -17.57 -13.29 12.95
N PHE A 302 -16.94 -13.08 11.81
CA PHE A 302 -15.80 -12.18 11.67
C PHE A 302 -16.18 -10.75 12.06
N TRP A 303 -17.25 -10.20 11.48
CA TRP A 303 -17.71 -8.84 11.79
C TRP A 303 -18.13 -8.68 13.25
N LYS A 304 -18.86 -9.66 13.81
CA LYS A 304 -19.22 -9.66 15.23
C LYS A 304 -17.96 -9.65 16.12
N GLY A 305 -16.93 -10.39 15.72
CA GLY A 305 -15.64 -10.40 16.40
C GLY A 305 -14.90 -9.06 16.33
N VAL A 306 -14.88 -8.41 15.16
CA VAL A 306 -14.31 -7.06 15.00
C VAL A 306 -14.98 -6.07 15.95
N VAL A 307 -16.30 -6.05 16.01
CA VAL A 307 -17.06 -5.18 16.92
C VAL A 307 -16.75 -5.50 18.39
N ALA A 308 -16.59 -6.77 18.73
CA ALA A 308 -16.24 -7.18 20.10
C ALA A 308 -14.85 -6.65 20.50
N TYR A 309 -13.87 -6.74 19.61
CA TYR A 309 -12.53 -6.20 19.86
C TYR A 309 -12.53 -4.68 20.02
N ASP A 310 -13.23 -3.95 19.13
CA ASP A 310 -13.40 -2.50 19.27
C ASP A 310 -14.03 -2.13 20.61
N TYR A 311 -15.02 -2.92 21.05
CA TYR A 311 -15.67 -2.70 22.34
C TYR A 311 -14.72 -2.91 23.51
N LEU A 312 -13.95 -4.01 23.51
CA LEU A 312 -12.97 -4.28 24.55
C LEU A 312 -11.84 -3.23 24.55
N GLN A 313 -11.36 -2.81 23.38
CA GLN A 313 -10.34 -1.77 23.26
C GLN A 313 -10.85 -0.42 23.80
N LYS A 314 -12.11 -0.10 23.56
CA LYS A 314 -12.74 1.09 24.13
C LYS A 314 -12.82 1.04 25.65
N LEU A 315 -13.13 -0.12 26.22
CA LEU A 315 -13.10 -0.32 27.68
C LEU A 315 -11.68 -0.17 28.23
N LEU A 316 -10.68 -0.75 27.56
CA LEU A 316 -9.27 -0.63 27.91
C LEU A 316 -8.85 0.84 28.00
N TRP A 317 -9.06 1.62 26.94
CA TRP A 317 -8.61 3.03 26.89
C TRP A 317 -9.32 3.93 27.89
N ARG A 318 -10.56 3.59 28.28
CA ARG A 318 -11.32 4.29 29.32
C ARG A 318 -10.95 3.88 30.75
N THR A 319 -10.28 2.74 30.92
CA THR A 319 -9.94 2.17 32.23
C THR A 319 -8.48 2.42 32.59
N ARG A 320 -7.58 2.16 31.62
CA ARG A 320 -6.12 2.18 31.84
C ARG A 320 -5.58 3.48 32.42
N PRO A 321 -6.05 4.69 32.03
CA PRO A 321 -5.62 5.93 32.67
C PRO A 321 -5.95 6.05 34.17
N TYR A 322 -6.88 5.23 34.64
CA TYR A 322 -7.44 5.29 36.01
C TYR A 322 -7.25 4.00 36.79
N GLU A 323 -6.45 3.04 36.30
CA GLU A 323 -6.29 1.75 36.96
C GLU A 323 -5.56 1.84 38.31
N LYS A 324 -6.06 1.07 39.32
CA LYS A 324 -5.44 0.98 40.65
C LYS A 324 -4.07 0.36 40.62
N VAL A 325 -3.90 -0.66 39.79
CA VAL A 325 -2.64 -1.40 39.59
C VAL A 325 -2.24 -1.29 38.13
N LYS A 326 -1.10 -0.66 37.90
CA LYS A 326 -0.59 -0.43 36.53
C LYS A 326 -0.43 -1.75 35.76
N GLY A 327 -1.04 -1.80 34.56
CA GLY A 327 -1.00 -2.97 33.67
C GLY A 327 -2.17 -3.96 33.87
N SER A 328 -3.00 -3.76 34.90
CA SER A 328 -4.15 -4.64 35.15
C SER A 328 -5.23 -4.55 34.06
N ALA A 329 -5.41 -3.35 33.48
CA ALA A 329 -6.34 -3.16 32.39
C ALA A 329 -5.86 -3.83 31.09
N ASP A 330 -4.58 -3.80 30.81
CA ASP A 330 -3.98 -4.51 29.67
C ASP A 330 -4.12 -6.02 29.82
N ALA A 331 -3.77 -6.58 30.98
CA ALA A 331 -3.90 -8.00 31.26
C ALA A 331 -5.35 -8.49 31.09
N LEU A 332 -6.30 -7.72 31.59
CA LEU A 332 -7.73 -8.04 31.44
C LEU A 332 -8.15 -7.97 29.95
N PHE A 333 -7.68 -6.98 29.21
CA PHE A 333 -7.97 -6.89 27.77
C PHE A 333 -7.45 -8.11 27.02
N GLU A 334 -6.22 -8.51 27.25
CA GLU A 334 -5.61 -9.69 26.61
C GLU A 334 -6.37 -10.97 26.95
N GLU A 335 -6.76 -11.17 28.23
CA GLU A 335 -7.57 -12.30 28.66
C GLU A 335 -8.91 -12.37 27.90
N LEU A 336 -9.65 -11.26 27.89
CA LEU A 336 -10.98 -11.23 27.27
C LEU A 336 -10.91 -11.32 25.73
N ALA A 337 -9.91 -10.68 25.12
CA ALA A 337 -9.68 -10.74 23.69
C ALA A 337 -9.33 -12.16 23.23
N ALA A 338 -8.47 -12.85 23.98
CA ALA A 338 -8.16 -14.26 23.73
C ALA A 338 -9.38 -15.16 23.90
N ALA A 339 -10.20 -14.91 24.91
CA ALA A 339 -11.43 -15.67 25.13
C ALA A 339 -12.44 -15.46 23.99
N VAL A 340 -12.61 -14.23 23.49
CA VAL A 340 -13.44 -13.94 22.31
C VAL A 340 -12.91 -14.67 21.08
N ALA A 341 -11.60 -14.61 20.82
CA ALA A 341 -10.99 -15.31 19.69
C ALA A 341 -11.18 -16.83 19.78
N ASP A 342 -11.07 -17.42 20.98
CA ASP A 342 -11.32 -18.84 21.20
C ASP A 342 -12.78 -19.22 20.90
N ARG A 343 -13.74 -18.42 21.39
CA ARG A 343 -15.18 -18.66 21.10
C ARG A 343 -15.45 -18.58 19.59
N ILE A 344 -14.85 -17.61 18.88
CA ILE A 344 -14.96 -17.48 17.42
C ILE A 344 -14.43 -18.74 16.74
N ARG A 345 -13.23 -19.21 17.11
CA ARG A 345 -12.59 -20.41 16.54
C ARG A 345 -13.48 -21.64 16.63
N HIS A 346 -14.21 -21.76 17.73
CA HIS A 346 -15.11 -22.88 17.97
C HIS A 346 -16.59 -22.61 17.57
N ARG A 347 -16.86 -21.49 16.89
CA ARG A 347 -18.22 -21.04 16.49
C ARG A 347 -19.19 -20.95 17.64
N ARG A 348 -18.72 -20.52 18.82
CA ARG A 348 -19.53 -20.33 20.03
C ARG A 348 -19.88 -18.86 20.19
N GLU A 349 -21.02 -18.60 20.85
CA GLU A 349 -21.41 -17.24 21.24
C GLU A 349 -20.47 -16.69 22.32
N PHE A 350 -20.25 -15.37 22.31
CA PHE A 350 -19.35 -14.66 23.22
C PHE A 350 -19.95 -13.39 23.82
N ASP A 351 -21.27 -13.22 23.72
CA ASP A 351 -21.98 -12.05 24.29
C ASP A 351 -21.94 -12.02 25.84
N ASP A 352 -21.79 -13.17 26.49
CA ASP A 352 -21.51 -13.30 27.90
C ASP A 352 -20.21 -12.63 28.31
N ILE A 353 -19.14 -12.85 27.56
CA ILE A 353 -17.82 -12.24 27.77
C ILE A 353 -17.94 -10.71 27.72
N LEU A 354 -18.64 -10.16 26.73
CA LEU A 354 -18.81 -8.72 26.58
C LEU A 354 -19.66 -8.10 27.71
N ARG A 355 -20.70 -8.80 28.19
CA ARG A 355 -21.50 -8.35 29.33
C ARG A 355 -20.69 -8.30 30.62
N GLU A 356 -19.82 -9.28 30.84
CA GLU A 356 -18.96 -9.34 32.01
C GLU A 356 -17.77 -8.36 31.93
N ALA A 357 -17.36 -7.95 30.74
CA ALA A 357 -16.22 -7.04 30.56
C ALA A 357 -16.44 -5.70 31.30
N VAL A 358 -17.64 -5.10 31.23
CA VAL A 358 -17.90 -3.79 31.84
C VAL A 358 -17.68 -3.81 33.35
N PRO A 359 -18.29 -4.70 34.15
CA PRO A 359 -18.05 -4.74 35.60
C PRO A 359 -16.57 -5.09 35.91
N LYS A 360 -15.93 -5.99 35.17
CA LYS A 360 -14.52 -6.33 35.35
C LYS A 360 -13.61 -5.10 35.16
N PHE A 361 -13.76 -4.36 34.06
CA PHE A 361 -12.99 -3.13 33.83
C PHE A 361 -13.29 -2.05 34.86
N LYS A 362 -14.55 -1.86 35.24
CA LYS A 362 -14.93 -0.90 36.31
C LYS A 362 -14.26 -1.20 37.64
N ALA A 363 -14.10 -2.45 38.01
CA ALA A 363 -13.45 -2.85 39.26
C ALA A 363 -11.98 -2.46 39.35
N LEU A 364 -11.30 -2.28 38.18
CA LEU A 364 -9.91 -1.87 38.08
C LEU A 364 -9.73 -0.36 38.31
N ILE A 365 -10.76 0.45 38.13
CA ILE A 365 -10.70 1.91 38.22
C ILE A 365 -10.54 2.33 39.68
N ASP A 366 -9.57 3.24 39.93
CA ASP A 366 -9.44 3.97 41.18
C ASP A 366 -10.52 5.08 41.23
N PRO A 367 -11.48 5.02 42.14
CA PRO A 367 -12.56 5.98 42.19
C PRO A 367 -12.11 7.38 42.64
N ASP A 368 -10.96 7.49 43.28
CA ASP A 368 -10.43 8.76 43.80
C ASP A 368 -9.63 9.56 42.73
N GLN A 369 -9.39 8.97 41.58
CA GLN A 369 -8.71 9.67 40.51
C GLN A 369 -9.61 10.66 39.77
N PRO A 370 -9.16 11.92 39.60
CA PRO A 370 -9.93 12.93 38.88
C PRO A 370 -10.04 12.56 37.39
N ARG A 371 -11.16 12.97 36.77
CA ARG A 371 -11.36 12.83 35.33
C ARG A 371 -10.26 13.57 34.56
N ARG A 372 -9.67 12.88 33.56
CA ARG A 372 -8.67 13.44 32.67
C ARG A 372 -9.32 14.13 31.47
N PRO A 373 -8.68 15.13 30.88
CA PRO A 373 -9.13 15.70 29.62
C PRO A 373 -9.18 14.65 28.52
N LEU A 374 -10.26 14.66 27.71
CA LEU A 374 -10.41 13.77 26.56
C LEU A 374 -9.64 14.29 25.36
N VAL A 375 -8.93 13.42 24.69
CA VAL A 375 -8.27 13.70 23.39
C VAL A 375 -8.74 12.74 22.31
N GLY A 376 -9.30 13.29 21.24
CA GLY A 376 -9.73 12.52 20.06
C GLY A 376 -8.57 12.22 19.13
N ILE A 377 -8.29 10.95 18.85
CA ILE A 377 -7.29 10.51 17.88
C ILE A 377 -7.99 10.31 16.54
N ASN A 378 -7.70 11.21 15.59
CA ASN A 378 -8.19 11.17 14.22
C ASN A 378 -7.03 10.90 13.26
N GLY A 379 -7.35 10.36 12.07
CA GLY A 379 -6.38 10.10 11.02
C GLY A 379 -6.73 8.86 10.20
N GLU A 380 -5.77 8.42 9.41
CA GLU A 380 -5.88 7.24 8.56
C GLU A 380 -6.05 5.98 9.43
N ILE A 381 -6.85 5.02 8.96
CA ILE A 381 -7.28 3.84 9.75
C ILE A 381 -6.10 3.00 10.24
N PHE A 382 -5.14 2.70 9.39
CA PHE A 382 -3.98 1.91 9.76
C PHE A 382 -3.14 2.63 10.82
N LEU A 383 -2.84 3.91 10.62
CA LEU A 383 -2.04 4.70 11.57
C LEU A 383 -2.70 4.78 12.94
N ARG A 384 -4.02 4.95 13.00
CA ARG A 384 -4.72 4.99 14.29
C ARG A 384 -4.72 3.65 15.03
N SER A 385 -4.67 2.54 14.29
CA SER A 385 -4.88 1.18 14.81
C SER A 385 -3.59 0.38 14.97
N ASN A 386 -2.47 0.89 14.45
CA ASN A 386 -1.18 0.21 14.52
C ASN A 386 -0.23 0.97 15.45
N ASP A 387 -0.05 0.46 16.65
CA ASP A 387 0.71 1.10 17.72
C ASP A 387 2.17 1.40 17.34
N PHE A 388 2.82 0.50 16.60
CA PHE A 388 4.16 0.73 16.09
C PHE A 388 4.21 1.94 15.13
N SER A 389 3.28 1.99 14.16
CA SER A 389 3.27 3.02 13.12
C SER A 389 2.90 4.41 13.65
N ASN A 390 2.14 4.48 14.74
CA ASN A 390 1.76 5.74 15.39
C ASN A 390 2.63 6.08 16.62
N ASN A 391 3.68 5.31 16.82
CA ASN A 391 4.62 5.52 17.94
C ASN A 391 3.98 5.40 19.32
N ASN A 392 3.04 4.45 19.50
CA ASN A 392 2.28 4.25 20.73
C ASN A 392 1.52 5.51 21.20
N LEU A 393 0.94 6.26 20.25
CA LEU A 393 0.31 7.56 20.49
C LEU A 393 -0.70 7.54 21.67
N VAL A 394 -1.51 6.48 21.76
CA VAL A 394 -2.47 6.34 22.88
C VAL A 394 -1.76 6.35 24.22
N ARG A 395 -0.65 5.59 24.33
CA ARG A 395 0.15 5.51 25.56
C ARG A 395 0.76 6.87 25.92
N HIS A 396 1.31 7.55 24.94
CA HIS A 396 1.87 8.90 25.16
C HIS A 396 0.82 9.90 25.62
N CYS A 397 -0.41 9.84 25.07
CA CYS A 397 -1.51 10.66 25.58
C CYS A 397 -1.82 10.33 27.06
N GLU A 398 -1.89 9.04 27.41
CA GLU A 398 -2.16 8.61 28.79
C GLU A 398 -1.04 9.02 29.77
N GLU A 399 0.21 8.89 29.36
CA GLU A 399 1.39 9.34 30.12
C GLU A 399 1.40 10.87 30.32
N ALA A 400 0.88 11.61 29.35
CA ALA A 400 0.68 13.06 29.46
C ALA A 400 -0.54 13.45 30.30
N GLY A 401 -1.21 12.49 30.92
CA GLY A 401 -2.38 12.75 31.78
C GLY A 401 -3.71 12.92 31.05
N LEU A 402 -3.83 12.42 29.81
CA LEU A 402 -5.03 12.50 28.99
C LEU A 402 -5.77 11.16 28.95
N GLU A 403 -7.06 11.18 28.59
CA GLU A 403 -7.84 9.99 28.21
C GLU A 403 -8.02 9.99 26.69
N ALA A 404 -7.44 8.98 26.01
CA ALA A 404 -7.49 8.89 24.56
C ALA A 404 -8.82 8.27 24.09
N VAL A 405 -9.40 8.85 23.06
CA VAL A 405 -10.60 8.34 22.38
C VAL A 405 -10.29 8.24 20.87
N SER A 406 -10.39 7.06 20.31
CA SER A 406 -10.33 6.90 18.86
C SER A 406 -11.73 6.77 18.28
N TYR A 407 -12.03 7.60 17.30
CA TYR A 407 -13.24 7.44 16.50
C TYR A 407 -12.97 6.38 15.44
N THR A 408 -13.35 5.14 15.73
CA THR A 408 -13.40 4.11 14.71
C THR A 408 -14.59 4.39 13.80
N HIS A 409 -14.55 3.89 12.55
CA HIS A 409 -15.65 4.00 11.58
C HIS A 409 -17.01 3.45 12.06
N LEU A 410 -17.08 2.87 13.23
CA LEU A 410 -18.30 2.39 13.88
C LEU A 410 -19.05 3.48 14.65
N THR A 411 -18.46 4.62 14.88
CA THR A 411 -19.15 5.80 15.42
C THR A 411 -19.67 6.67 14.29
N LEU A 412 -20.58 6.14 13.49
CA LEU A 412 -21.49 7.02 12.79
C LEU A 412 -22.33 7.76 13.85
N PRO A 413 -22.45 9.10 13.79
CA PRO A 413 -23.37 9.79 14.66
C PRO A 413 -24.77 9.24 14.35
N THR A 414 -25.38 8.62 15.36
CA THR A 414 -26.82 8.33 15.37
C THR A 414 -27.58 9.63 15.50
#